data_15ed2b8e3d1007fbb7eccfeefaa4f7cf
#
_entry.id   15ed2b8e3d1007fbb7eccfeefaa4f7cf
#
_cell.length_a   1.000
_cell.length_b   1.000
_cell.length_c   1.000
_cell.angle_alpha   90.00
_cell.angle_beta   90.00
_cell.angle_gamma   90.00
#
_symmetry.space_group_name_H-M   'P 1'
#
loop_
_entity.id
_entity.type
_entity.pdbx_description
1 polymer ?
#
loop_
_entity_poly.entity_id
_entity_poly.type
_entity_poly.pdbx_seq_one_letter_code
_entity_poly.pdbx_strand_id
1 'polypeptide(L)'
;MAERNTLLIVDDFEFNRLMLCDTFNDRSVIEAENGQRAIEEFERHKDELCAVLLDIMMPVMDGFGVLEYMVKNGYIDDVPVFIISADTSDKSLSRAYDLGAADVIAKPFNIRFVRRRINNIIELYNQRRHLRS
;
A
#
# COMPACT_ATOMS: atom_id res chain seq x y z
N MET A 1 5.96 -22.33 -4.14
CA MET A 1 5.61 -21.39 -3.07
C MET A 1 4.24 -20.80 -3.33
N ALA A 2 3.47 -20.63 -2.25
CA ALA A 2 2.18 -19.96 -2.37
C ALA A 2 2.40 -18.49 -2.70
N GLU A 3 1.53 -17.93 -3.52
CA GLU A 3 1.54 -16.49 -3.79
C GLU A 3 1.11 -15.73 -2.54
N ARG A 4 1.66 -14.54 -2.38
CA ARG A 4 1.24 -13.63 -1.31
C ARG A 4 -0.14 -13.09 -1.65
N ASN A 5 -1.01 -13.03 -0.65
CA ASN A 5 -2.41 -12.62 -0.87
C ASN A 5 -2.96 -11.69 0.23
N THR A 6 -2.10 -11.15 1.06
CA THR A 6 -2.53 -10.27 2.15
C THR A 6 -2.22 -8.82 1.83
N LEU A 7 -3.20 -7.94 2.04
CA LEU A 7 -3.04 -6.49 1.90
C LEU A 7 -2.85 -5.86 3.28
N LEU A 8 -1.99 -4.85 3.37
CA LEU A 8 -1.95 -3.96 4.51
C LEU A 8 -2.61 -2.65 4.11
N ILE A 9 -3.69 -2.29 4.79
CA ILE A 9 -4.45 -1.07 4.51
C ILE A 9 -4.23 -0.09 5.65
N VAL A 10 -3.66 1.07 5.33
CA VAL A 10 -3.24 2.08 6.31
C VAL A 10 -3.98 3.38 6.06
N ASP A 11 -4.86 3.75 6.99
CA ASP A 11 -5.62 4.99 6.94
C ASP A 11 -6.11 5.26 8.36
N ASP A 12 -6.06 6.52 8.82
CA ASP A 12 -6.52 6.86 10.16
C ASP A 12 -8.05 6.92 10.26
N PHE A 13 -8.75 6.91 9.15
CA PHE A 13 -10.20 6.97 9.12
C PHE A 13 -10.78 5.58 8.90
N GLU A 14 -11.46 5.05 9.90
CA GLU A 14 -12.00 3.69 9.88
C GLU A 14 -12.92 3.42 8.69
N PHE A 15 -13.77 4.38 8.34
CA PHE A 15 -14.68 4.23 7.20
C PHE A 15 -13.91 3.95 5.90
N ASN A 16 -12.81 4.66 5.67
CA ASN A 16 -11.98 4.44 4.49
C ASN A 16 -11.34 3.05 4.49
N ARG A 17 -10.86 2.60 5.66
CA ARG A 17 -10.29 1.25 5.78
C ARG A 17 -11.33 0.19 5.45
N LEU A 18 -12.53 0.32 6.00
CA LEU A 18 -13.62 -0.63 5.79
C LEU A 18 -14.03 -0.69 4.32
N MET A 19 -14.08 0.46 3.66
CA MET A 19 -14.42 0.53 2.23
C MET A 19 -13.39 -0.21 1.38
N LEU A 20 -12.12 -0.05 1.68
CA LEU A 20 -11.05 -0.75 0.97
C LEU A 20 -11.05 -2.26 1.30
N CYS A 21 -11.31 -2.64 2.55
CA CYS A 21 -11.45 -4.04 2.93
C CYS A 21 -12.56 -4.71 2.12
N ASP A 22 -13.69 -4.04 1.96
CA ASP A 22 -14.82 -4.56 1.19
C ASP A 22 -14.46 -4.66 -0.30
N THR A 23 -13.71 -3.68 -0.81
CA THR A 23 -13.26 -3.68 -2.20
C THR A 23 -12.38 -4.89 -2.51
N PHE A 24 -11.57 -5.32 -1.56
CA PHE A 24 -10.64 -6.44 -1.71
C PHE A 24 -11.04 -7.62 -0.83
N ASN A 25 -12.34 -7.92 -0.79
CA ASN A 25 -12.89 -8.98 0.08
C ASN A 25 -12.46 -10.39 -0.31
N ASP A 26 -11.83 -10.55 -1.47
CA ASP A 26 -11.25 -11.82 -1.93
C ASP A 26 -9.79 -12.02 -1.46
N ARG A 27 -9.26 -11.07 -0.68
CA ARG A 27 -7.91 -11.15 -0.11
C ARG A 27 -7.97 -11.07 1.40
N SER A 28 -6.93 -11.55 2.06
CA SER A 28 -6.73 -11.29 3.49
C SER A 28 -6.30 -9.84 3.68
N VAL A 29 -6.79 -9.20 4.73
CA VAL A 29 -6.50 -7.78 4.98
C VAL A 29 -6.05 -7.58 6.41
N ILE A 30 -5.00 -6.79 6.58
CA ILE A 30 -4.52 -6.29 7.86
C ILE A 30 -4.69 -4.78 7.84
N GLU A 31 -5.21 -4.21 8.93
CA GLU A 31 -5.47 -2.78 9.02
C GLU A 31 -4.51 -2.11 10.00
N ALA A 32 -4.13 -0.87 9.68
CA ALA A 32 -3.36 -0.02 10.58
C ALA A 32 -3.93 1.40 10.53
N GLU A 33 -4.05 2.03 11.71
CA GLU A 33 -4.66 3.36 11.83
C GLU A 33 -3.65 4.50 11.77
N ASN A 34 -2.36 4.21 11.74
CA ASN A 34 -1.31 5.21 11.59
C ASN A 34 -0.01 4.57 11.05
N GLY A 35 0.98 5.39 10.74
CA GLY A 35 2.23 4.91 10.17
C GLY A 35 3.04 4.03 11.09
N GLN A 36 3.04 4.31 12.38
CA GLN A 36 3.77 3.49 13.35
C GLN A 36 3.20 2.07 13.41
N ARG A 37 1.87 1.95 13.48
CA ARG A 37 1.19 0.65 13.44
C ARG A 37 1.42 -0.05 12.11
N ALA A 38 1.46 0.71 11.02
CA ALA A 38 1.73 0.15 9.70
C ALA A 38 3.09 -0.55 9.66
N ILE A 39 4.13 0.08 10.21
CA ILE A 39 5.46 -0.50 10.25
C ILE A 39 5.48 -1.77 11.10
N GLU A 40 4.84 -1.74 12.28
CA GLU A 40 4.74 -2.91 13.15
C GLU A 40 4.05 -4.09 12.45
N GLU A 41 2.92 -3.81 11.82
CA GLU A 41 2.17 -4.86 11.10
C GLU A 41 2.92 -5.34 9.87
N PHE A 42 3.61 -4.44 9.16
CA PHE A 42 4.43 -4.83 8.03
C PHE A 42 5.52 -5.82 8.43
N GLU A 43 6.26 -5.52 9.50
CA GLU A 43 7.35 -6.40 9.96
C GLU A 43 6.82 -7.77 10.40
N ARG A 44 5.64 -7.78 11.00
CA ARG A 44 5.01 -9.03 11.46
C ARG A 44 4.56 -9.94 10.31
N HIS A 45 4.15 -9.34 9.19
CA HIS A 45 3.47 -10.06 8.11
C HIS A 45 4.16 -9.93 6.74
N LYS A 46 5.35 -9.39 6.67
CA LYS A 46 6.00 -9.02 5.40
C LYS A 46 6.08 -10.16 4.39
N ASP A 47 6.21 -11.39 4.83
CA ASP A 47 6.32 -12.55 3.93
C ASP A 47 4.98 -12.95 3.31
N GLU A 48 3.88 -12.44 3.84
CA GLU A 48 2.53 -12.70 3.35
C GLU A 48 1.96 -11.54 2.55
N LEU A 49 2.56 -10.36 2.66
CA LEU A 49 2.01 -9.13 2.08
C LEU A 49 2.28 -9.05 0.58
N CYS A 50 1.22 -8.80 -0.17
CA CYS A 50 1.30 -8.56 -1.62
C CYS A 50 1.26 -7.08 -1.98
N ALA A 51 0.79 -6.21 -1.09
CA ALA A 51 0.75 -4.76 -1.31
C ALA A 51 0.45 -4.01 -0.01
N VAL A 52 0.82 -2.73 0.01
CA VAL A 52 0.45 -1.79 1.06
C VAL A 52 -0.37 -0.67 0.42
N LEU A 53 -1.56 -0.42 0.95
CA LEU A 53 -2.42 0.71 0.55
C LEU A 53 -2.31 1.75 1.65
N LEU A 54 -1.81 2.94 1.33
CA LEU A 54 -1.28 3.87 2.32
C LEU A 54 -1.79 5.29 2.10
N ASP A 55 -2.50 5.83 3.11
CA ASP A 55 -2.84 7.24 3.14
C ASP A 55 -1.61 8.05 3.56
N ILE A 56 -1.45 9.26 2.99
CA ILE A 56 -0.36 10.16 3.35
C ILE A 56 -0.68 10.90 4.64
N MET A 57 -1.91 11.40 4.79
CA MET A 57 -2.29 12.31 5.88
C MET A 57 -2.78 11.54 7.09
N MET A 58 -1.87 11.26 8.02
CA MET A 58 -2.17 10.53 9.25
C MET A 58 -1.42 11.12 10.43
N PRO A 59 -1.96 10.98 11.67
CA PRO A 59 -1.23 11.40 12.87
C PRO A 59 -0.08 10.45 13.18
N VAL A 60 0.80 10.84 14.09
CA VAL A 60 1.96 10.10 14.60
C VAL A 60 3.06 9.96 13.55
N MET A 61 2.82 9.20 12.50
CA MET A 61 3.72 9.08 11.36
C MET A 61 2.86 9.10 10.10
N ASP A 62 3.13 10.02 9.18
CA ASP A 62 2.40 10.12 7.92
C ASP A 62 2.82 9.03 6.93
N GLY A 63 2.13 8.98 5.79
CA GLY A 63 2.41 7.98 4.77
C GLY A 63 3.79 8.10 4.15
N PHE A 64 4.35 9.30 4.07
CA PHE A 64 5.72 9.46 3.57
C PHE A 64 6.74 8.81 4.49
N GLY A 65 6.51 8.87 5.80
CA GLY A 65 7.37 8.20 6.78
C GLY A 65 7.39 6.69 6.59
N VAL A 66 6.23 6.10 6.32
CA VAL A 66 6.13 4.66 6.02
C VAL A 66 6.85 4.33 4.71
N LEU A 67 6.64 5.14 3.68
CA LEU A 67 7.25 4.93 2.37
C LEU A 67 8.79 5.02 2.47
N GLU A 68 9.30 6.01 3.21
CA GLU A 68 10.74 6.14 3.45
C GLU A 68 11.30 4.91 4.16
N TYR A 69 10.58 4.38 5.14
CA TYR A 69 10.96 3.15 5.83
C TYR A 69 11.05 1.96 4.86
N MET A 70 10.08 1.84 3.96
CA MET A 70 10.06 0.77 2.96
C MET A 70 11.26 0.87 2.01
N VAL A 71 11.59 2.08 1.60
CA VAL A 71 12.76 2.34 0.72
C VAL A 71 14.06 2.01 1.44
N LYS A 72 14.23 2.53 2.65
CA LYS A 72 15.46 2.37 3.44
C LYS A 72 15.80 0.91 3.70
N ASN A 73 14.78 0.08 3.89
CA ASN A 73 14.97 -1.34 4.20
C ASN A 73 14.87 -2.25 2.97
N GLY A 74 14.75 -1.67 1.77
CA GLY A 74 14.68 -2.44 0.54
C GLY A 74 13.38 -3.17 0.31
N TYR A 75 12.36 -2.96 1.12
CA TYR A 75 11.08 -3.66 1.01
C TYR A 75 10.27 -3.25 -0.20
N ILE A 76 10.48 -2.02 -0.68
CA ILE A 76 9.71 -1.46 -1.79
C ILE A 76 9.92 -2.23 -3.09
N ASP A 77 11.05 -2.90 -3.24
CA ASP A 77 11.34 -3.70 -4.43
C ASP A 77 10.54 -5.00 -4.47
N ASP A 78 10.06 -5.44 -3.32
CA ASP A 78 9.39 -6.72 -3.15
C ASP A 78 7.89 -6.58 -2.93
N VAL A 79 7.46 -5.48 -2.28
CA VAL A 79 6.05 -5.22 -1.94
C VAL A 79 5.67 -3.85 -2.49
N PRO A 80 4.74 -3.77 -3.45
CA PRO A 80 4.34 -2.48 -4.00
C PRO A 80 3.56 -1.66 -2.96
N VAL A 81 3.85 -0.37 -2.93
CA VAL A 81 3.15 0.59 -2.06
C VAL A 81 2.31 1.51 -2.94
N PHE A 82 1.01 1.55 -2.65
CA PHE A 82 0.05 2.41 -3.33
C PHE A 82 -0.34 3.54 -2.39
N ILE A 83 -0.14 4.77 -2.83
CA ILE A 83 -0.58 5.95 -2.08
C ILE A 83 -2.02 6.24 -2.47
N ILE A 84 -2.91 6.38 -1.50
CA ILE A 84 -4.31 6.76 -1.73
C ILE A 84 -4.55 8.03 -0.94
N SER A 85 -4.66 9.18 -1.62
CA SER A 85 -4.66 10.47 -0.94
C SER A 85 -5.55 11.51 -1.60
N ALA A 86 -6.08 12.41 -0.77
CA ALA A 86 -6.77 13.61 -1.24
C ALA A 86 -5.77 14.67 -1.72
N ASP A 87 -4.52 14.61 -1.29
CA ASP A 87 -3.48 15.54 -1.72
C ASP A 87 -2.83 15.05 -3.02
N THR A 88 -3.19 15.69 -4.13
CA THR A 88 -2.67 15.39 -5.46
C THR A 88 -1.85 16.53 -6.02
N SER A 89 -1.27 17.38 -5.15
CA SER A 89 -0.37 18.43 -5.58
C SER A 89 0.85 17.85 -6.28
N ASP A 90 1.42 18.62 -7.21
CA ASP A 90 2.63 18.19 -7.94
C ASP A 90 3.76 17.84 -6.98
N LYS A 91 3.91 18.59 -5.90
CA LYS A 91 4.94 18.36 -4.90
C LYS A 91 4.77 16.99 -4.22
N SER A 92 3.55 16.68 -3.79
CA SER A 92 3.27 15.39 -3.15
C SER A 92 3.38 14.22 -4.11
N LEU A 93 2.88 14.38 -5.34
CA LEU A 93 2.99 13.35 -6.36
C LEU A 93 4.45 13.05 -6.70
N SER A 94 5.25 14.11 -6.91
CA SER A 94 6.68 13.95 -7.21
C SER A 94 7.40 13.23 -6.08
N ARG A 95 7.13 13.61 -4.83
CA ARG A 95 7.76 12.98 -3.68
C ARG A 95 7.41 11.50 -3.58
N ALA A 96 6.13 11.16 -3.77
CA ALA A 96 5.68 9.78 -3.69
C ALA A 96 6.35 8.90 -4.76
N TYR A 97 6.35 9.35 -6.02
CA TYR A 97 6.97 8.58 -7.10
C TYR A 97 8.49 8.52 -6.98
N ASP A 98 9.13 9.61 -6.56
CA ASP A 98 10.58 9.64 -6.35
C ASP A 98 11.01 8.67 -5.25
N LEU A 99 10.19 8.49 -4.23
CA LEU A 99 10.44 7.51 -3.18
C LEU A 99 10.15 6.07 -3.62
N GLY A 100 9.45 5.89 -4.73
CA GLY A 100 9.24 4.55 -5.28
C GLY A 100 7.83 4.00 -5.12
N ALA A 101 6.82 4.85 -4.86
CA ALA A 101 5.44 4.40 -4.85
C ALA A 101 5.08 3.75 -6.20
N ALA A 102 4.38 2.63 -6.16
CA ALA A 102 3.98 1.93 -7.37
C ALA A 102 2.91 2.70 -8.14
N ASP A 103 2.03 3.39 -7.40
CA ASP A 103 0.99 4.22 -7.98
C ASP A 103 0.47 5.19 -6.93
N VAL A 104 -0.11 6.31 -7.38
CA VAL A 104 -0.79 7.27 -6.52
C VAL A 104 -2.23 7.40 -7.00
N ILE A 105 -3.16 7.16 -6.10
CA ILE A 105 -4.59 7.15 -6.40
C ILE A 105 -5.25 8.31 -5.66
N ALA A 106 -5.91 9.19 -6.43
CA ALA A 106 -6.58 10.36 -5.86
C ALA A 106 -7.91 9.98 -5.21
N LYS A 107 -8.20 10.58 -4.05
CA LYS A 107 -9.54 10.52 -3.43
C LYS A 107 -10.37 11.71 -3.96
N PRO A 108 -11.66 11.54 -4.22
CA PRO A 108 -12.41 10.28 -4.25
C PRO A 108 -12.04 9.43 -5.47
N PHE A 109 -12.12 8.12 -5.36
CA PHE A 109 -11.72 7.21 -6.43
C PHE A 109 -12.89 6.32 -6.86
N ASN A 110 -12.78 5.81 -8.09
CA ASN A 110 -13.72 4.81 -8.60
C ASN A 110 -13.24 3.42 -8.19
N ILE A 111 -14.03 2.72 -7.36
CA ILE A 111 -13.66 1.43 -6.78
C ILE A 111 -13.26 0.40 -7.85
N ARG A 112 -13.99 0.37 -8.97
CA ARG A 112 -13.73 -0.59 -10.05
C ARG A 112 -12.34 -0.40 -10.67
N PHE A 113 -11.96 0.85 -10.94
CA PHE A 113 -10.66 1.15 -11.53
C PHE A 113 -9.53 0.97 -10.52
N VAL A 114 -9.75 1.35 -9.27
CA VAL A 114 -8.76 1.18 -8.20
C VAL A 114 -8.44 -0.31 -8.01
N ARG A 115 -9.47 -1.14 -7.93
CA ARG A 115 -9.29 -2.58 -7.79
C ARG A 115 -8.47 -3.14 -8.95
N ARG A 116 -8.78 -2.74 -10.17
CA ARG A 116 -8.05 -3.22 -11.37
C ARG A 116 -6.59 -2.75 -11.37
N ARG A 117 -6.37 -1.47 -11.07
CA ARG A 117 -5.01 -0.89 -11.05
C ARG A 117 -4.13 -1.61 -10.01
N ILE A 118 -4.66 -1.81 -8.84
CA ILE A 118 -3.92 -2.45 -7.75
C ILE A 118 -3.66 -3.93 -8.08
N ASN A 119 -4.68 -4.66 -8.51
CA ASN A 119 -4.53 -6.08 -8.83
C ASN A 119 -3.53 -6.32 -9.97
N ASN A 120 -3.51 -5.46 -10.98
CA ASN A 120 -2.57 -5.58 -12.09
C ASN A 120 -1.11 -5.47 -11.60
N ILE A 121 -0.84 -4.54 -10.71
CA ILE A 121 0.51 -4.35 -10.18
C ILE A 121 0.88 -5.47 -9.20
N ILE A 122 -0.06 -5.94 -8.39
CA ILE A 122 0.17 -7.09 -7.52
C ILE A 122 0.58 -8.31 -8.35
N GLU A 123 -0.13 -8.56 -9.44
CA GLU A 123 0.18 -9.67 -10.35
C GLU A 123 1.60 -9.56 -10.90
N LEU A 124 1.98 -8.36 -11.33
CA LEU A 124 3.32 -8.11 -11.84
C LEU A 124 4.39 -8.40 -10.80
N TYR A 125 4.20 -7.97 -9.55
CA TYR A 125 5.16 -8.21 -8.48
C TYR A 125 5.21 -9.68 -8.10
N ASN A 126 4.09 -10.38 -8.10
CA ASN A 126 4.06 -11.82 -7.87
C ASN A 126 4.86 -12.57 -8.94
N GLN A 127 4.71 -12.19 -10.21
CA GLN A 127 5.48 -12.78 -11.29
C GLN A 127 6.98 -12.53 -11.13
N ARG A 128 7.36 -11.32 -10.75
CA ARG A 128 8.77 -10.95 -10.53
C ARG A 128 9.38 -11.79 -9.40
N ARG A 129 8.67 -11.97 -8.30
CA ARG A 129 9.14 -12.81 -7.20
C ARG A 129 9.29 -14.26 -7.64
N HIS A 130 8.35 -14.76 -8.41
CA HIS A 130 8.38 -16.13 -8.91
C HIS A 130 9.61 -16.37 -9.79
N LEU A 131 9.94 -15.42 -10.66
CA LEU A 131 11.11 -15.53 -11.54
C LEU A 131 12.43 -15.47 -10.78
N ARG A 132 12.47 -14.83 -9.60
CA ARG A 132 13.68 -14.74 -8.78
C ARG A 132 13.91 -15.94 -7.87
N SER A 133 12.90 -16.75 -7.66
CA SER A 133 12.97 -17.88 -6.72
C SER A 133 13.48 -19.18 -7.35
#